data_b21610eadc79c16c8bdb0337c3de97c9
#
_entry.id   b21610eadc79c16c8bdb0337c3de97c9
#
_cell.length_a   1.000
_cell.length_b   1.000
_cell.length_c   1.000
_cell.angle_alpha   90.00
_cell.angle_beta   90.00
_cell.angle_gamma   90.00
#
_symmetry.space_group_name_H-M   'P 1'
#
loop_
_entity.id
_entity.type
_entity.pdbx_description
1 polymer ?
#
loop_
_entity_poly.entity_id
_entity_poly.type
_entity_poly.pdbx_seq_one_letter_code
_entity_poly.pdbx_strand_id
1 'polypeptide(L)' 'MATTAYIMIEAGVGKVGDVASALRSVPGVTMVDVVIGPYDIIATVSAQDMNAVSEVLANRVHKIKGVTRTLTCISLQR' A
#
# COMPACT_ATOMS: atom_id res chain seq x y z
N MET A 1 -4.88 7.52 18.68
CA MET A 1 -5.66 7.38 17.44
C MET A 1 -4.75 6.90 16.32
N ALA A 2 -5.26 6.05 15.48
CA ALA A 2 -4.49 5.52 14.36
C ALA A 2 -4.42 6.52 13.21
N THR A 3 -3.32 6.47 12.48
CA THR A 3 -3.14 7.19 11.22
C THR A 3 -3.46 6.25 10.09
N THR A 4 -4.28 6.70 9.15
CA THR A 4 -4.67 5.92 7.99
C THR A 4 -4.06 6.52 6.73
N ALA A 5 -3.50 5.66 5.90
CA ALA A 5 -2.95 6.03 4.60
C ALA A 5 -3.59 5.20 3.51
N TYR A 6 -3.82 5.83 2.37
CA TYR A 6 -4.26 5.17 1.14
C TYR A 6 -3.09 5.16 0.19
N ILE A 7 -2.70 3.98 -0.27
CA ILE A 7 -1.54 3.82 -1.14
C ILE A 7 -2.03 3.33 -2.49
N MET A 8 -1.75 4.09 -3.53
CA MET A 8 -2.01 3.69 -4.90
C MET A 8 -0.72 3.09 -5.45
N ILE A 9 -0.82 1.89 -5.99
CA ILE A 9 0.35 1.10 -6.35
C ILE A 9 0.28 0.71 -7.81
N GLU A 10 1.36 0.99 -8.53
CA GLU A 10 1.56 0.49 -9.88
C GLU A 10 2.46 -0.73 -9.81
N ALA A 11 2.06 -1.81 -10.48
CA ALA A 11 2.82 -3.04 -10.54
C ALA A 11 3.23 -3.34 -11.97
N GLY A 12 4.34 -4.05 -12.14
CA GLY A 12 4.81 -4.47 -13.45
C GLY A 12 3.83 -5.43 -14.12
N VAL A 13 3.97 -5.54 -15.42
CA VAL A 13 3.13 -6.43 -16.24
C VAL A 13 3.21 -7.86 -15.69
N GLY A 14 2.06 -8.45 -15.42
CA GLY A 14 1.96 -9.81 -14.90
C GLY A 14 2.28 -9.94 -13.42
N LYS A 15 2.50 -8.84 -12.70
CA LYS A 15 2.90 -8.85 -11.30
C LYS A 15 1.80 -8.43 -10.33
N VAL A 16 0.66 -7.96 -10.82
CA VAL A 16 -0.40 -7.41 -9.99
C VAL A 16 -0.88 -8.40 -8.93
N GLY A 17 -1.11 -9.64 -9.33
CA GLY A 17 -1.59 -10.68 -8.40
C GLY A 17 -0.59 -10.97 -7.30
N ASP A 18 0.69 -11.09 -7.65
CA ASP A 18 1.75 -11.37 -6.68
C ASP A 18 1.93 -10.20 -5.72
N VAL A 19 1.87 -8.97 -6.23
CA VAL A 19 1.99 -7.77 -5.41
C VAL A 19 0.80 -7.66 -4.45
N ALA A 20 -0.42 -7.89 -4.94
CA ALA A 20 -1.61 -7.85 -4.08
C ALA A 20 -1.53 -8.88 -2.97
N SER A 21 -1.10 -10.10 -3.32
CA SER A 21 -0.95 -11.18 -2.33
C SER A 21 0.09 -10.80 -1.26
N ALA A 22 1.23 -10.27 -1.68
CA ALA A 22 2.28 -9.84 -0.75
C ALA A 22 1.79 -8.71 0.17
N LEU A 23 1.03 -7.75 -0.38
CA LEU A 23 0.47 -6.65 0.42
C LEU A 23 -0.46 -7.15 1.52
N ARG A 24 -1.25 -8.19 1.24
CA ARG A 24 -2.18 -8.74 2.24
C ARG A 24 -1.48 -9.36 3.42
N SER A 25 -0.20 -9.67 3.30
CA SER A 25 0.61 -10.23 4.38
C SER A 25 1.38 -9.18 5.18
N VAL A 26 1.33 -7.91 4.77
CA VAL A 26 2.07 -6.85 5.45
C VAL A 26 1.30 -6.40 6.70
N PRO A 27 1.93 -6.42 7.89
CA PRO A 27 1.29 -5.90 9.09
C PRO A 27 0.93 -4.42 8.91
N GLY A 28 -0.28 -4.06 9.30
CA GLY A 28 -0.79 -2.69 9.16
C GLY A 28 -1.61 -2.46 7.91
N VAL A 29 -1.48 -3.32 6.90
CA VAL A 29 -2.32 -3.26 5.72
C VAL A 29 -3.69 -3.86 6.07
N THR A 30 -4.74 -3.05 5.95
CA THR A 30 -6.09 -3.44 6.36
C THR A 30 -6.99 -3.77 5.18
N MET A 31 -6.66 -3.26 4.00
CA MET A 31 -7.44 -3.51 2.80
C MET A 31 -6.53 -3.47 1.57
N VAL A 32 -6.78 -4.36 0.62
CA VAL A 32 -6.08 -4.40 -0.66
C VAL A 32 -7.13 -4.65 -1.74
N ASP A 33 -7.29 -3.68 -2.65
CA ASP A 33 -8.17 -3.79 -3.80
C ASP A 33 -7.35 -3.76 -5.08
N VAL A 34 -7.57 -4.74 -5.95
CA VAL A 34 -7.07 -4.69 -7.32
C VAL A 34 -8.09 -3.91 -8.13
N VAL A 35 -7.62 -2.92 -8.87
CA VAL A 35 -8.51 -1.97 -9.54
C VAL A 35 -8.12 -1.82 -11.01
N ILE A 36 -8.99 -1.18 -11.77
CA ILE A 36 -8.71 -0.79 -13.15
C ILE A 36 -8.66 0.73 -13.19
N GLY A 37 -7.52 1.28 -13.59
CA GLY A 37 -7.34 2.73 -13.63
C GLY A 37 -5.88 3.10 -13.81
N PRO A 38 -5.50 4.32 -13.44
CA PRO A 38 -4.11 4.76 -13.54
C PRO A 38 -3.15 3.95 -12.67
N TYR A 39 -3.68 3.29 -11.65
CA TYR A 39 -2.93 2.40 -10.77
C TYR A 39 -3.59 1.02 -10.78
N ASP A 40 -2.85 0.02 -10.33
CA ASP A 40 -3.30 -1.36 -10.38
C ASP A 40 -3.91 -1.82 -9.07
N ILE A 41 -3.46 -1.23 -7.96
CA ILE A 41 -3.86 -1.65 -6.62
C ILE A 41 -4.05 -0.41 -5.74
N ILE A 42 -5.07 -0.45 -4.90
CA ILE A 42 -5.24 0.53 -3.83
C ILE A 42 -5.23 -0.24 -2.51
N ALA A 43 -4.31 0.14 -1.63
CA ALA A 43 -4.20 -0.47 -0.32
C ALA A 43 -4.44 0.57 0.77
N THR A 44 -5.00 0.12 1.88
CA THR A 44 -5.18 0.95 3.07
C THR A 44 -4.24 0.46 4.15
N VAL A 45 -3.48 1.38 4.73
CA VAL A 45 -2.58 1.08 5.85
C VAL A 45 -3.04 1.86 7.06
N SER A 46 -3.14 1.19 8.19
CA SER A 46 -3.42 1.83 9.47
C SER A 46 -2.24 1.58 10.39
N ALA A 47 -1.73 2.64 11.00
CA ALA A 47 -0.60 2.57 11.89
C ALA A 47 -0.75 3.59 13.01
N GLN A 48 0.09 3.50 14.04
CA GLN A 48 -0.02 4.31 15.23
C GLN A 48 0.16 5.81 14.92
N ASP A 49 1.11 6.14 14.04
CA ASP A 49 1.43 7.51 13.68
C ASP A 49 2.07 7.56 12.29
N MET A 50 2.43 8.77 11.86
CA MET A 50 3.07 8.99 10.55
C MET A 50 4.39 8.25 10.40
N ASN A 51 5.18 8.18 11.47
CA ASN A 51 6.45 7.48 11.42
C ASN A 51 6.24 5.98 11.17
N ALA A 52 5.24 5.40 11.82
CA ALA A 52 4.90 3.99 11.61
C ALA A 52 4.41 3.74 10.19
N VAL A 53 3.63 4.66 9.63
CA VAL A 53 3.21 4.56 8.22
C VAL A 53 4.43 4.60 7.31
N SER A 54 5.35 5.53 7.55
CA SER A 54 6.57 5.65 6.74
C SER A 54 7.41 4.37 6.79
N GLU A 55 7.51 3.75 7.96
CA GLU A 55 8.23 2.49 8.10
C GLU A 55 7.59 1.36 7.30
N VAL A 56 6.27 1.24 7.35
CA VAL A 56 5.56 0.22 6.55
C VAL A 56 5.84 0.43 5.07
N LEU A 57 5.77 1.69 4.60
CA LEU A 57 6.03 1.99 3.21
C LEU A 57 7.47 1.65 2.81
N ALA A 58 8.44 2.15 3.56
CA ALA A 58 9.85 2.01 3.21
C ALA A 58 10.36 0.58 3.38
N ASN A 59 9.96 -0.09 4.46
CA ASN A 59 10.53 -1.39 4.81
C ASN A 59 9.72 -2.58 4.33
N ARG A 60 8.48 -2.35 3.91
CA ARG A 60 7.59 -3.43 3.48
C ARG A 60 7.09 -3.21 2.07
N VAL A 61 6.32 -2.14 1.84
CA VAL A 61 5.63 -1.95 0.56
C VAL A 61 6.62 -1.72 -0.58
N HIS A 62 7.59 -0.83 -0.38
CA HIS A 62 8.57 -0.52 -1.43
C HIS A 62 9.52 -1.67 -1.73
N LYS A 63 9.59 -2.66 -0.85
CA LYS A 63 10.45 -3.83 -1.04
C LYS A 63 9.74 -5.00 -1.70
N ILE A 64 8.44 -4.89 -1.95
CA ILE A 64 7.70 -5.94 -2.65
C ILE A 64 8.16 -5.98 -4.10
N LYS A 65 8.61 -7.16 -4.53
CA LYS A 65 9.02 -7.36 -5.91
C LYS A 65 7.83 -7.18 -6.84
N GLY A 66 7.99 -6.36 -7.86
CA GLY A 66 6.93 -6.08 -8.81
C GLY A 66 6.31 -4.70 -8.65
N VAL A 67 6.49 -4.04 -7.51
CA VAL A 67 6.06 -2.66 -7.32
C VAL A 67 6.95 -1.75 -8.14
N THR A 68 6.36 -0.94 -9.03
CA THR A 68 7.11 -0.01 -9.87
C THR A 68 6.95 1.43 -9.43
N ARG A 69 5.80 1.77 -8.83
CA ARG A 69 5.54 3.13 -8.38
C ARG A 69 4.45 3.13 -7.33
N THR A 70 4.56 4.03 -6.37
CA THR A 70 3.53 4.23 -5.35
C THR A 70 3.22 5.69 -5.18
N LEU A 71 1.98 5.96 -4.78
CA LEU A 71 1.52 7.30 -4.41
C LEU A 71 0.72 7.15 -3.13
N THR A 72 1.08 7.91 -2.11
CA THR A 72 0.47 7.77 -0.78
C THR A 72 -0.31 9.03 -0.42
N CYS A 73 -1.53 8.83 0.05
CA CYS A 73 -2.36 9.89 0.59
C CYS A 73 -2.65 9.60 2.06
N ILE A 74 -2.39 10.57 2.92
CA ILE A 74 -2.69 10.43 4.34
C ILE A 74 -4.08 10.97 4.60
N SER A 75 -4.89 10.19 5.29
CA SER A 75 -6.23 10.64 5.67
C SER A 75 -6.12 11.68 6.77
N LEU A 76 -6.72 12.84 6.54
CA LEU A 76 -6.78 13.90 7.54
C LEU A 76 -7.99 13.73 8.47
N GLN A 77 -9.01 13.03 7.98
CA GLN A 77 -10.26 12.91 8.71
C GLN A 77 -11.01 11.66 8.27
N ARG A 78 -11.47 10.90 9.26
CA ARG A 78 -12.23 9.67 8.98
C ARG A 78 -13.49 9.63 9.80
#